data_a8115d5c23788e72e1c758cae37273b4
#
_entry.id   a8115d5c23788e72e1c758cae37273b4
#
_cell.length_a   1.000
_cell.length_b   1.000
_cell.length_c   1.000
_cell.angle_alpha   90.00
_cell.angle_beta   90.00
_cell.angle_gamma   90.00
#
_symmetry.space_group_name_H-M   'P 1'
#
loop_
_entity.id
_entity.type
_entity.pdbx_description
1 polymer ?
#
loop_
_entity_poly.entity_id
_entity_poly.type
_entity_poly.pdbx_seq_one_letter_code
_entity_poly.pdbx_strand_id
1 'polypeptide(L)'
;MPADFEKQSYWHERFASETSFEWLASSQSFMSIIEPYLQAICRERPASILQLGSGTSDLQNYFRRKGCLDVTNVDYEPLALERGRQLEKAAFGDVRMKYVVADVTQLDNGLPRDCKFNLVVDKSTVDAVSCAGETALLRMATGVRNHLADGGFWISLSYSSARFALEQLPFDVEVVAKIPTPKLKASDPDVYYSCYLLRPNMN
;
A
#
# COMPACT_ATOMS: atom_id res chain seq x y z
N MET A 1 -25.33 -7.49 -1.03
CA MET A 1 -24.52 -7.76 -2.24
C MET A 1 -23.05 -7.62 -1.82
N PRO A 2 -22.12 -8.41 -2.35
CA PRO A 2 -20.73 -8.15 -2.09
C PRO A 2 -20.40 -6.72 -2.56
N ALA A 3 -19.53 -6.03 -1.83
CA ALA A 3 -19.14 -4.68 -2.20
C ALA A 3 -18.27 -4.71 -3.47
N ASP A 4 -18.50 -3.78 -4.38
CA ASP A 4 -17.81 -3.66 -5.67
C ASP A 4 -16.44 -2.98 -5.50
N PHE A 5 -15.55 -3.58 -4.71
CA PHE A 5 -14.25 -2.99 -4.35
C PHE A 5 -13.33 -2.71 -5.54
N GLU A 6 -13.56 -3.36 -6.69
CA GLU A 6 -12.83 -3.10 -7.93
C GLU A 6 -13.28 -1.83 -8.65
N LYS A 7 -14.46 -1.27 -8.28
CA LYS A 7 -15.05 -0.11 -8.98
C LYS A 7 -14.66 1.21 -8.32
N GLN A 8 -14.18 2.15 -9.10
CA GLN A 8 -13.87 3.51 -8.62
C GLN A 8 -15.12 4.21 -8.05
N SER A 9 -16.31 3.99 -8.63
CA SER A 9 -17.56 4.58 -8.13
C SER A 9 -17.87 4.22 -6.68
N TYR A 10 -17.59 2.97 -6.27
CA TYR A 10 -17.73 2.53 -4.87
C TYR A 10 -16.86 3.39 -3.93
N TRP A 11 -15.59 3.61 -4.29
CA TRP A 11 -14.65 4.38 -3.48
C TRP A 11 -14.97 5.87 -3.49
N HIS A 12 -15.44 6.40 -4.64
CA HIS A 12 -15.90 7.80 -4.73
C HIS A 12 -17.04 8.08 -3.75
N GLU A 13 -18.10 7.24 -3.76
CA GLU A 13 -19.22 7.36 -2.83
C GLU A 13 -18.77 7.22 -1.38
N ARG A 14 -17.91 6.26 -1.11
CA ARG A 14 -17.39 6.00 0.23
C ARG A 14 -16.56 7.18 0.75
N PHE A 15 -15.58 7.64 0.00
CA PHE A 15 -14.68 8.72 0.42
C PHE A 15 -15.36 10.11 0.43
N ALA A 16 -16.50 10.28 -0.20
CA ALA A 16 -17.31 11.48 -0.08
C ALA A 16 -17.78 11.75 1.36
N SER A 17 -17.97 10.69 2.16
CA SER A 17 -18.44 10.78 3.54
C SER A 17 -17.42 10.30 4.58
N GLU A 18 -16.47 9.43 4.19
CA GLU A 18 -15.48 8.85 5.08
C GLU A 18 -14.35 9.83 5.39
N THR A 19 -14.17 10.15 6.66
CA THR A 19 -13.11 11.08 7.08
C THR A 19 -11.78 10.40 7.42
N SER A 20 -11.83 9.16 7.92
CA SER A 20 -10.67 8.33 8.21
C SER A 20 -11.12 6.90 8.44
N PHE A 21 -10.46 5.96 7.79
CA PHE A 21 -10.69 4.54 8.01
C PHE A 21 -9.40 3.73 7.87
N GLU A 22 -9.24 2.75 8.76
CA GLU A 22 -8.09 1.87 8.77
C GLU A 22 -8.50 0.45 8.37
N TRP A 23 -8.16 0.06 7.15
CA TRP A 23 -8.35 -1.30 6.67
C TRP A 23 -7.36 -2.25 7.30
N LEU A 24 -7.83 -3.44 7.72
CA LEU A 24 -7.09 -4.57 8.28
C LEU A 24 -6.42 -4.23 9.63
N ALA A 25 -5.51 -3.29 9.64
CA ALA A 25 -4.74 -2.88 10.83
C ALA A 25 -4.56 -1.36 10.85
N SER A 26 -4.28 -0.81 12.05
CA SER A 26 -3.91 0.60 12.17
C SER A 26 -2.61 0.90 11.43
N SER A 27 -2.45 2.15 10.98
CA SER A 27 -1.20 2.64 10.39
C SER A 27 -0.01 2.42 11.33
N GLN A 28 -0.20 2.57 12.65
CA GLN A 28 0.84 2.32 13.64
C GLN A 28 1.29 0.85 13.65
N SER A 29 0.33 -0.10 13.65
CA SER A 29 0.64 -1.53 13.65
C SER A 29 1.36 -1.94 12.36
N PHE A 30 0.92 -1.43 11.22
CA PHE A 30 1.57 -1.71 9.94
C PHE A 30 2.96 -1.07 9.86
N MET A 31 3.11 0.16 10.34
CA MET A 31 4.42 0.84 10.40
C MET A 31 5.42 0.08 11.27
N SER A 32 5.01 -0.53 12.39
CA SER A 32 5.94 -1.30 13.23
C SER A 32 6.53 -2.53 12.50
N ILE A 33 5.81 -3.08 11.52
CA ILE A 33 6.33 -4.15 10.64
C ILE A 33 7.27 -3.58 9.57
N ILE A 34 6.96 -2.41 9.02
CA ILE A 34 7.76 -1.75 7.98
C ILE A 34 9.07 -1.18 8.55
N GLU A 35 9.06 -0.72 9.80
CA GLU A 35 10.14 0.08 10.39
C GLU A 35 11.55 -0.57 10.32
N PRO A 36 11.75 -1.88 10.59
CA PRO A 36 13.06 -2.51 10.45
C PRO A 36 13.62 -2.41 9.02
N TYR A 37 12.78 -2.57 8.01
CA TYR A 37 13.14 -2.48 6.60
C TYR A 37 13.44 -1.04 6.19
N LEU A 38 12.63 -0.09 6.65
CA LEU A 38 12.84 1.33 6.41
C LEU A 38 14.16 1.81 7.02
N GLN A 39 14.47 1.40 8.25
CA GLN A 39 15.74 1.72 8.90
C GLN A 39 16.95 1.16 8.14
N ALA A 40 16.83 -0.05 7.58
CA ALA A 40 17.90 -0.64 6.77
C ALA A 40 18.17 0.20 5.50
N ILE A 41 17.11 0.63 4.78
CA ILE A 41 17.25 1.51 3.62
C ILE A 41 17.87 2.86 4.03
N CYS A 42 17.37 3.50 5.08
CA CYS A 42 17.78 4.84 5.50
C CYS A 42 19.21 4.92 6.03
N ARG A 43 19.85 3.80 6.36
CA ARG A 43 21.30 3.78 6.72
C ARG A 43 22.20 4.09 5.53
N GLU A 44 21.78 3.74 4.32
CA GLU A 44 22.58 3.87 3.12
C GLU A 44 22.27 5.15 2.34
N ARG A 45 20.99 5.55 2.33
CA ARG A 45 20.49 6.70 1.56
C ARG A 45 19.11 7.12 2.05
N PRO A 46 18.65 8.36 1.76
CA PRO A 46 17.26 8.73 1.95
C PRO A 46 16.34 7.77 1.18
N ALA A 47 15.29 7.26 1.84
CA ALA A 47 14.36 6.35 1.23
C ALA A 47 13.40 7.11 0.30
N SER A 48 13.22 6.61 -0.93
CA SER A 48 12.12 6.98 -1.82
C SER A 48 11.02 5.92 -1.69
N ILE A 49 9.80 6.35 -1.34
CA ILE A 49 8.70 5.47 -0.93
C ILE A 49 7.50 5.71 -1.83
N LEU A 50 6.87 4.63 -2.30
CA LEU A 50 5.59 4.64 -3.00
C LEU A 50 4.53 3.98 -2.13
N GLN A 51 3.49 4.71 -1.76
CA GLN A 51 2.29 4.17 -1.11
C GLN A 51 1.17 4.01 -2.13
N LEU A 52 0.70 2.79 -2.33
CA LEU A 52 -0.35 2.44 -3.28
C LEU A 52 -1.72 2.37 -2.58
N GLY A 53 -2.73 3.00 -3.19
CA GLY A 53 -4.09 3.05 -2.66
C GLY A 53 -4.11 3.67 -1.26
N SER A 54 -3.72 4.94 -1.18
CA SER A 54 -3.57 5.62 0.13
C SER A 54 -4.88 5.70 0.92
N GLY A 55 -6.02 5.72 0.24
CA GLY A 55 -7.32 5.82 0.88
C GLY A 55 -7.42 7.01 1.83
N THR A 56 -8.17 6.82 2.91
CA THR A 56 -8.35 7.84 3.96
C THR A 56 -7.50 7.57 5.22
N SER A 57 -6.54 6.65 5.13
CA SER A 57 -5.60 6.32 6.21
C SER A 57 -4.53 7.40 6.40
N ASP A 58 -3.89 7.43 7.57
CA ASP A 58 -2.82 8.39 7.87
C ASP A 58 -1.41 7.79 7.79
N LEU A 59 -1.22 6.66 7.12
CA LEU A 59 0.05 5.94 7.03
C LEU A 59 1.21 6.83 6.55
N GLN A 60 0.96 7.72 5.58
CA GLN A 60 1.95 8.68 5.09
C GLN A 60 2.52 9.57 6.21
N ASN A 61 1.72 9.90 7.22
CA ASN A 61 2.17 10.72 8.35
C ASN A 61 3.19 9.98 9.23
N TYR A 62 3.11 8.65 9.30
CA TYR A 62 4.11 7.84 10.02
C TYR A 62 5.47 7.86 9.29
N PHE A 63 5.49 7.79 7.96
CA PHE A 63 6.73 7.97 7.20
C PHE A 63 7.35 9.35 7.45
N ARG A 64 6.54 10.39 7.44
CA ARG A 64 7.00 11.76 7.69
C ARG A 64 7.55 11.94 9.11
N ARG A 65 6.93 11.35 10.13
CA ARG A 65 7.46 11.33 11.51
C ARG A 65 8.81 10.64 11.62
N LYS A 66 9.12 9.70 10.74
CA LYS A 66 10.44 9.03 10.62
C LYS A 66 11.44 9.81 9.78
N GLY A 67 11.10 11.02 9.33
CA GLY A 67 11.96 11.87 8.52
C GLY A 67 11.95 11.57 7.03
N CYS A 68 11.09 10.64 6.55
CA CYS A 68 10.96 10.34 5.13
C CYS A 68 10.04 11.37 4.46
N LEU A 69 10.60 12.19 3.57
CA LEU A 69 9.85 13.21 2.83
C LEU A 69 9.65 12.85 1.36
N ASP A 70 10.49 12.00 0.78
CA ASP A 70 10.29 11.50 -0.58
C ASP A 70 9.30 10.33 -0.58
N VAL A 71 8.05 10.67 -0.28
CA VAL A 71 6.91 9.76 -0.27
C VAL A 71 5.95 10.19 -1.37
N THR A 72 5.62 9.26 -2.26
CA THR A 72 4.60 9.43 -3.30
C THR A 72 3.40 8.58 -2.93
N ASN A 73 2.27 9.24 -2.68
CA ASN A 73 0.99 8.62 -2.36
C ASN A 73 0.16 8.53 -3.63
N VAL A 74 -0.27 7.33 -3.98
CA VAL A 74 -1.07 7.07 -5.18
C VAL A 74 -2.43 6.55 -4.79
N ASP A 75 -3.45 7.11 -5.41
CA ASP A 75 -4.82 6.58 -5.41
C ASP A 75 -5.48 6.96 -6.73
N TYR A 76 -6.43 6.15 -7.20
CA TYR A 76 -7.16 6.51 -8.41
C TYR A 76 -8.37 7.42 -8.10
N GLU A 77 -8.72 7.56 -6.79
CA GLU A 77 -9.79 8.41 -6.32
C GLU A 77 -9.22 9.74 -5.76
N PRO A 78 -9.50 10.88 -6.41
CA PRO A 78 -8.95 12.18 -5.99
C PRO A 78 -9.31 12.58 -4.56
N LEU A 79 -10.48 12.17 -4.04
CA LEU A 79 -10.91 12.47 -2.66
C LEU A 79 -9.97 11.86 -1.62
N ALA A 80 -9.45 10.65 -1.87
CA ALA A 80 -8.46 10.03 -1.00
C ALA A 80 -7.19 10.87 -0.89
N LEU A 81 -6.69 11.35 -2.03
CA LEU A 81 -5.47 12.16 -2.08
C LEU A 81 -5.66 13.54 -1.42
N GLU A 82 -6.82 14.15 -1.62
CA GLU A 82 -7.14 15.41 -0.95
C GLU A 82 -7.21 15.20 0.57
N ARG A 83 -7.80 14.09 1.01
CA ARG A 83 -7.82 13.72 2.42
C ARG A 83 -6.42 13.50 2.97
N GLY A 84 -5.55 12.82 2.23
CA GLY A 84 -4.14 12.64 2.59
C GLY A 84 -3.40 13.95 2.80
N ARG A 85 -3.59 14.94 1.90
CA ARG A 85 -3.02 16.30 2.04
C ARG A 85 -3.54 17.00 3.30
N GLN A 86 -4.84 16.90 3.58
CA GLN A 86 -5.45 17.49 4.78
C GLN A 86 -4.88 16.88 6.06
N LEU A 87 -4.72 15.54 6.10
CA LEU A 87 -4.13 14.84 7.24
C LEU A 87 -2.67 15.22 7.45
N GLU A 88 -1.89 15.36 6.36
CA GLU A 88 -0.50 15.81 6.44
C GLU A 88 -0.43 17.25 6.96
N LYS A 89 -1.20 18.16 6.38
CA LYS A 89 -1.24 19.57 6.78
C LYS A 89 -1.68 19.74 8.24
N ALA A 90 -2.69 18.98 8.67
CA ALA A 90 -3.16 19.02 10.06
C ALA A 90 -2.10 18.53 11.05
N ALA A 91 -1.31 17.52 10.68
CA ALA A 91 -0.29 16.94 11.55
C ALA A 91 1.01 17.76 11.60
N PHE A 92 1.38 18.48 10.53
CA PHE A 92 2.70 19.10 10.37
C PHE A 92 2.67 20.57 9.97
N GLY A 93 1.51 21.15 9.71
CA GLY A 93 1.35 22.54 9.30
C GLY A 93 1.56 22.81 7.80
N ASP A 94 2.18 21.90 7.08
CA ASP A 94 2.45 22.01 5.64
C ASP A 94 2.27 20.66 4.91
N VAL A 95 2.34 20.68 3.56
CA VAL A 95 2.27 19.50 2.70
C VAL A 95 3.56 19.43 1.92
N ARG A 96 4.33 18.36 2.10
CA ARG A 96 5.64 18.13 1.45
C ARG A 96 5.68 16.87 0.61
N MET A 97 4.86 15.87 0.95
CA MET A 97 4.81 14.63 0.20
C MET A 97 4.05 14.82 -1.12
N LYS A 98 4.25 13.90 -2.05
CA LYS A 98 3.60 13.89 -3.35
C LYS A 98 2.28 13.11 -3.26
N TYR A 99 1.26 13.55 -3.99
CA TYR A 99 -0.05 12.92 -4.08
C TYR A 99 -0.47 12.89 -5.55
N VAL A 100 -0.51 11.70 -6.13
CA VAL A 100 -0.67 11.49 -7.57
C VAL A 100 -1.90 10.63 -7.84
N VAL A 101 -2.80 11.13 -8.70
CA VAL A 101 -3.94 10.33 -9.18
C VAL A 101 -3.43 9.33 -10.18
N ALA A 102 -3.51 8.04 -9.85
CA ALA A 102 -3.15 6.96 -10.76
C ALA A 102 -3.85 5.66 -10.38
N ASP A 103 -4.16 4.85 -11.39
CA ASP A 103 -4.62 3.48 -11.24
C ASP A 103 -3.42 2.56 -10.99
N VAL A 104 -3.41 1.86 -9.87
CA VAL A 104 -2.31 0.95 -9.50
C VAL A 104 -2.15 -0.23 -10.47
N THR A 105 -3.19 -0.54 -11.25
CA THR A 105 -3.12 -1.55 -12.33
C THR A 105 -2.54 -1.00 -13.63
N GLN A 106 -2.25 0.31 -13.68
CA GLN A 106 -1.72 1.04 -14.84
C GLN A 106 -0.68 2.10 -14.39
N LEU A 107 0.18 1.77 -13.44
CA LEU A 107 1.14 2.70 -12.83
C LEU A 107 2.02 3.43 -13.85
N ASP A 108 2.42 2.73 -14.92
CA ASP A 108 3.24 3.30 -16.01
C ASP A 108 2.54 4.47 -16.76
N ASN A 109 1.22 4.61 -16.63
CA ASN A 109 0.47 5.73 -17.20
C ASN A 109 0.38 6.92 -16.23
N GLY A 110 0.48 6.68 -14.92
CA GLY A 110 0.34 7.69 -13.88
C GLY A 110 1.66 8.22 -13.32
N LEU A 111 2.72 7.42 -13.40
CA LEU A 111 4.05 7.78 -12.91
C LEU A 111 5.08 7.77 -14.05
N PRO A 112 6.01 8.73 -14.10
CA PRO A 112 7.14 8.69 -15.03
C PRO A 112 7.95 7.39 -14.86
N ARG A 113 8.37 6.78 -15.96
CA ARG A 113 9.10 5.48 -15.95
C ARG A 113 10.45 5.52 -15.25
N ASP A 114 11.04 6.68 -15.13
CA ASP A 114 12.31 6.94 -14.42
C ASP A 114 12.11 7.13 -12.91
N CYS A 115 10.86 7.31 -12.44
CA CYS A 115 10.57 7.32 -11.01
C CYS A 115 10.80 5.92 -10.43
N LYS A 116 11.79 5.82 -9.51
CA LYS A 116 12.17 4.58 -8.85
C LYS A 116 12.08 4.71 -7.34
N PHE A 117 11.56 3.67 -6.70
CA PHE A 117 11.32 3.64 -5.26
C PHE A 117 12.10 2.50 -4.60
N ASN A 118 12.66 2.79 -3.43
CA ASN A 118 13.35 1.78 -2.61
C ASN A 118 12.35 0.90 -1.86
N LEU A 119 11.20 1.46 -1.54
CA LEU A 119 10.13 0.79 -0.81
C LEU A 119 8.79 1.12 -1.47
N VAL A 120 8.06 0.09 -1.83
CA VAL A 120 6.63 0.18 -2.18
C VAL A 120 5.83 -0.41 -1.03
N VAL A 121 4.73 0.24 -0.64
CA VAL A 121 3.84 -0.27 0.40
C VAL A 121 2.38 -0.19 -0.04
N ASP A 122 1.61 -1.17 0.37
CA ASP A 122 0.14 -1.09 0.34
C ASP A 122 -0.49 -1.77 1.55
N LYS A 123 -1.65 -1.29 1.94
CA LYS A 123 -2.45 -1.83 3.02
C LYS A 123 -3.87 -2.11 2.51
N SER A 124 -4.14 -3.38 2.13
CA SER A 124 -5.42 -3.85 1.56
C SER A 124 -5.73 -3.41 0.12
N THR A 125 -4.86 -2.65 -0.54
CA THR A 125 -5.08 -2.26 -1.95
C THR A 125 -5.07 -3.48 -2.86
N VAL A 126 -4.16 -4.43 -2.63
CA VAL A 126 -4.12 -5.72 -3.35
C VAL A 126 -5.42 -6.51 -3.19
N ASP A 127 -6.12 -6.36 -2.05
CA ASP A 127 -7.39 -7.06 -1.82
C ASP A 127 -8.50 -6.48 -2.72
N ALA A 128 -8.57 -5.15 -2.82
CA ALA A 128 -9.51 -4.48 -3.71
C ALA A 128 -9.22 -4.80 -5.18
N VAL A 129 -7.95 -4.72 -5.61
CA VAL A 129 -7.53 -5.05 -6.98
C VAL A 129 -7.84 -6.50 -7.33
N SER A 130 -7.65 -7.43 -6.39
CA SER A 130 -7.92 -8.86 -6.64
C SER A 130 -9.42 -9.17 -6.88
N CYS A 131 -10.33 -8.29 -6.50
CA CYS A 131 -11.75 -8.43 -6.84
C CYS A 131 -12.00 -8.31 -8.35
N ALA A 132 -11.10 -7.63 -9.09
CA ALA A 132 -11.11 -7.60 -10.55
C ALA A 132 -10.38 -8.80 -11.21
N GLY A 133 -9.90 -9.76 -10.42
CA GLY A 133 -9.27 -11.01 -10.87
C GLY A 133 -7.74 -10.95 -10.96
N GLU A 134 -7.14 -12.12 -11.24
CA GLU A 134 -5.68 -12.32 -11.26
C GLU A 134 -4.96 -11.40 -12.24
N THR A 135 -5.54 -11.17 -13.42
CA THR A 135 -4.94 -10.28 -14.44
C THR A 135 -4.73 -8.87 -13.92
N ALA A 136 -5.67 -8.34 -13.13
CA ALA A 136 -5.54 -7.01 -12.53
C ALA A 136 -4.39 -6.99 -11.50
N LEU A 137 -4.31 -8.03 -10.67
CA LEU A 137 -3.23 -8.15 -9.68
C LEU A 137 -1.85 -8.31 -10.35
N LEU A 138 -1.74 -9.09 -11.43
CA LEU A 138 -0.50 -9.23 -12.20
C LEU A 138 -0.08 -7.91 -12.86
N ARG A 139 -1.03 -7.12 -13.39
CA ARG A 139 -0.74 -5.77 -13.92
C ARG A 139 -0.20 -4.86 -12.82
N MET A 140 -0.84 -4.82 -11.64
CA MET A 140 -0.35 -4.07 -10.48
C MET A 140 1.07 -4.52 -10.11
N ALA A 141 1.31 -5.82 -9.98
CA ALA A 141 2.63 -6.37 -9.64
C ALA A 141 3.69 -5.99 -10.68
N THR A 142 3.38 -6.07 -11.97
CA THR A 142 4.29 -5.66 -13.06
C THR A 142 4.60 -4.16 -12.98
N GLY A 143 3.58 -3.32 -12.76
CA GLY A 143 3.77 -1.88 -12.59
C GLY A 143 4.64 -1.56 -11.37
N VAL A 144 4.43 -2.25 -10.24
CA VAL A 144 5.29 -2.11 -9.05
C VAL A 144 6.73 -2.49 -9.38
N ARG A 145 6.95 -3.65 -10.03
CA ARG A 145 8.31 -4.08 -10.44
C ARG A 145 9.01 -3.03 -11.30
N ASN A 146 8.29 -2.45 -12.27
CA ASN A 146 8.82 -1.43 -13.16
C ASN A 146 9.26 -0.16 -12.42
N HIS A 147 8.69 0.14 -11.27
CA HIS A 147 8.98 1.33 -10.47
C HIS A 147 9.87 1.04 -9.25
N LEU A 148 10.32 -0.19 -9.02
CA LEU A 148 11.31 -0.47 -7.99
C LEU A 148 12.72 -0.05 -8.44
N ALA A 149 13.45 0.55 -7.51
CA ALA A 149 14.89 0.78 -7.65
C ALA A 149 15.66 -0.54 -7.47
N ASP A 150 16.93 -0.56 -7.87
CA ASP A 150 17.80 -1.70 -7.62
C ASP A 150 17.87 -2.01 -6.12
N GLY A 151 17.60 -3.27 -5.76
CA GLY A 151 17.49 -3.72 -4.38
C GLY A 151 16.22 -3.26 -3.66
N GLY A 152 15.31 -2.57 -4.35
CA GLY A 152 14.02 -2.17 -3.81
C GLY A 152 13.07 -3.36 -3.63
N PHE A 153 12.05 -3.18 -2.80
CA PHE A 153 11.08 -4.23 -2.49
C PHE A 153 9.70 -3.65 -2.18
N TRP A 154 8.71 -4.53 -2.15
CA TRP A 154 7.33 -4.19 -1.85
C TRP A 154 6.88 -4.89 -0.56
N ILE A 155 6.25 -4.14 0.37
CA ILE A 155 5.59 -4.68 1.57
C ILE A 155 4.09 -4.47 1.41
N SER A 156 3.34 -5.57 1.46
CA SER A 156 1.88 -5.60 1.27
C SER A 156 1.19 -6.24 2.47
N LEU A 157 0.17 -5.58 3.01
CA LEU A 157 -0.71 -6.16 4.03
C LEU A 157 -2.04 -6.56 3.37
N SER A 158 -2.37 -7.84 3.45
CA SER A 158 -3.55 -8.43 2.82
C SER A 158 -4.38 -9.25 3.79
N TYR A 159 -5.68 -9.29 3.53
CA TYR A 159 -6.63 -10.20 4.18
C TYR A 159 -6.32 -11.67 3.85
N SER A 160 -5.85 -11.95 2.66
CA SER A 160 -5.64 -13.31 2.17
C SER A 160 -4.26 -13.87 2.54
N SER A 161 -4.21 -15.09 3.04
CA SER A 161 -2.95 -15.81 3.30
C SER A 161 -2.30 -16.41 2.04
N ALA A 162 -2.94 -16.30 0.89
CA ALA A 162 -2.48 -16.81 -0.41
C ALA A 162 -2.58 -15.73 -1.51
N ARG A 163 -2.49 -14.44 -1.15
CA ARG A 163 -2.72 -13.33 -2.08
C ARG A 163 -1.84 -13.38 -3.31
N PHE A 164 -0.60 -13.79 -3.15
CA PHE A 164 0.42 -13.79 -4.19
C PHE A 164 0.79 -15.20 -4.67
N ALA A 165 -0.08 -16.20 -4.45
CA ALA A 165 0.09 -17.55 -5.00
C ALA A 165 -0.30 -17.59 -6.50
N LEU A 166 0.46 -16.89 -7.34
CA LEU A 166 0.24 -16.74 -8.78
C LEU A 166 1.47 -17.21 -9.55
N GLU A 167 1.28 -18.05 -10.58
CA GLU A 167 2.38 -18.65 -11.36
C GLU A 167 3.27 -17.59 -12.07
N GLN A 168 2.67 -16.48 -12.53
CA GLN A 168 3.37 -15.46 -13.31
C GLN A 168 3.74 -14.22 -12.51
N LEU A 169 3.73 -14.33 -11.17
CA LEU A 169 4.10 -13.21 -10.32
C LEU A 169 5.59 -12.87 -10.51
N PRO A 170 5.95 -11.61 -10.81
CA PRO A 170 7.35 -11.25 -11.05
C PRO A 170 8.13 -10.98 -9.75
N PHE A 171 7.80 -11.70 -8.67
CA PHE A 171 8.37 -11.53 -7.33
C PHE A 171 8.56 -12.84 -6.61
N ASP A 172 9.62 -12.93 -5.85
CA ASP A 172 9.76 -13.87 -4.74
C ASP A 172 9.00 -13.33 -3.54
N VAL A 173 8.20 -14.18 -2.88
CA VAL A 173 7.25 -13.78 -1.84
C VAL A 173 7.57 -14.45 -0.51
N GLU A 174 7.65 -13.66 0.55
CA GLU A 174 7.82 -14.11 1.92
C GLU A 174 6.71 -13.53 2.82
N VAL A 175 6.14 -14.33 3.71
CA VAL A 175 5.25 -13.83 4.77
C VAL A 175 6.11 -13.44 5.96
N VAL A 176 6.22 -12.13 6.21
CA VAL A 176 7.10 -11.57 7.24
C VAL A 176 6.40 -11.29 8.57
N ALA A 177 5.07 -11.18 8.55
CA ALA A 177 4.27 -11.02 9.76
C ALA A 177 2.84 -11.50 9.55
N LYS A 178 2.18 -11.84 10.67
CA LYS A 178 0.74 -12.13 10.72
C LYS A 178 0.13 -11.30 11.83
N ILE A 179 -0.94 -10.58 11.52
CA ILE A 179 -1.71 -9.75 12.46
C ILE A 179 -3.01 -10.49 12.77
N PRO A 180 -3.30 -10.82 14.05
CA PRO A 180 -4.55 -11.49 14.39
C PRO A 180 -5.75 -10.59 14.09
N THR A 181 -6.79 -11.17 13.51
CA THR A 181 -8.06 -10.46 13.32
C THR A 181 -8.83 -10.35 14.64
N PRO A 182 -9.64 -9.29 14.83
CA PRO A 182 -10.54 -9.22 15.97
C PRO A 182 -11.49 -10.43 16.00
N LYS A 183 -11.58 -11.11 17.14
CA LYS A 183 -12.55 -12.18 17.36
C LYS A 183 -13.86 -11.60 17.88
N LEU A 184 -15.00 -12.07 17.38
CA LEU A 184 -16.32 -11.75 17.91
C LEU A 184 -16.62 -12.56 19.17
N LYS A 185 -16.13 -13.80 19.22
CA LYS A 185 -16.26 -14.73 20.37
C LYS A 185 -14.91 -15.38 20.64
N ALA A 186 -14.62 -15.69 21.90
CA ALA A 186 -13.40 -16.38 22.29
C ALA A 186 -13.21 -17.75 21.61
N SER A 187 -14.31 -18.40 21.22
CA SER A 187 -14.31 -19.69 20.51
C SER A 187 -14.08 -19.57 19.00
N ASP A 188 -14.05 -18.36 18.42
CA ASP A 188 -13.84 -18.20 17.01
C ASP A 188 -12.42 -18.64 16.61
N PRO A 189 -12.22 -19.22 15.43
CA PRO A 189 -10.90 -19.64 14.97
C PRO A 189 -9.93 -18.45 14.90
N ASP A 190 -8.64 -18.73 15.05
CA ASP A 190 -7.60 -17.75 14.83
C ASP A 190 -7.46 -17.48 13.34
N VAL A 191 -7.80 -16.27 12.92
CA VAL A 191 -7.64 -15.77 11.56
C VAL A 191 -6.63 -14.63 11.59
N TYR A 192 -5.80 -14.53 10.56
CA TYR A 192 -4.73 -13.56 10.50
C TYR A 192 -4.73 -12.83 9.16
N TYR A 193 -4.47 -11.55 9.21
CA TYR A 193 -3.99 -10.80 8.05
C TYR A 193 -2.53 -11.14 7.81
N SER A 194 -2.13 -11.28 6.56
CA SER A 194 -0.76 -11.63 6.18
C SER A 194 -0.01 -10.41 5.66
N CYS A 195 1.16 -10.15 6.23
CA CYS A 195 2.07 -9.13 5.72
C CYS A 195 3.13 -9.82 4.87
N TYR A 196 3.25 -9.39 3.63
CA TYR A 196 4.14 -9.95 2.63
C TYR A 196 5.30 -9.02 2.35
N LEU A 197 6.46 -9.59 2.16
CA LEU A 197 7.63 -8.96 1.56
C LEU A 197 7.84 -9.57 0.18
N LEU A 198 7.85 -8.73 -0.84
CA LEU A 198 8.01 -9.12 -2.23
C LEU A 198 9.31 -8.52 -2.79
N ARG A 199 10.21 -9.36 -3.27
CA ARG A 199 11.43 -8.95 -3.96
C ARG A 199 11.35 -9.33 -5.42
N PRO A 200 11.76 -8.44 -6.36
CA PRO A 200 11.79 -8.82 -7.78
C PRO A 200 12.58 -10.11 -7.98
N ASN A 201 11.99 -11.09 -8.67
CA ASN A 201 12.72 -12.30 -9.05
C ASN A 201 13.73 -11.97 -10.17
N MET A 202 14.80 -12.75 -10.26
CA MET A 202 15.91 -12.53 -11.21
C MET A 202 15.65 -13.14 -12.60
N ASN A 203 14.39 -13.41 -12.97
CA ASN A 203 14.05 -13.97 -14.28
C ASN A 203 13.97 -12.93 -15.39
#